data_aadf30ea226ccd0c75d95ff99c00b8ee
#
_entry.id   aadf30ea226ccd0c75d95ff99c00b8ee
#
_cell.length_a   1.000
_cell.length_b   1.000
_cell.length_c   1.000
_cell.angle_alpha   90.00
_cell.angle_beta   90.00
_cell.angle_gamma   90.00
#
_symmetry.space_group_name_H-M   'P 1'
#
loop_
_entity.id
_entity.type
_entity.pdbx_description
1 polymer ?
#
loop_
_entity_poly.entity_id
_entity_poly.type
_entity_poly.pdbx_seq_one_letter_code
_entity_poly.pdbx_strand_id
1 'polypeptide(L)'
;SVGVTGGGLGGALALDTRPADSEGFGMKYIQGVASYGTFDEFLRLSYGGERVRSETSVLLTTSENDFTYRNYAKKDFVLDGNGNVTGWSYPLERNRNCSYRDFHVLQELYYDAGRGGDFGLSAWYMDSSRGLPLLNTDYTESNSSFSHQAEKTFRGVLRWDKYAGRGKVSAKAGYHYSDMRYLEQ
;
A
#
# COMPACT_ATOMS: atom_id res chain seq x y z
N SER A 1 24.35 8.94 -11.48
CA SER A 1 23.66 8.01 -10.59
C SER A 1 24.64 7.40 -9.60
N VAL A 2 24.61 7.87 -8.37
CA VAL A 2 25.38 7.25 -7.28
C VAL A 2 24.54 6.05 -6.81
N GLY A 3 25.11 4.84 -6.94
CA GLY A 3 24.42 3.61 -6.59
C GLY A 3 24.03 3.57 -5.12
N VAL A 4 22.80 3.19 -4.85
CA VAL A 4 22.34 2.84 -3.53
C VAL A 4 22.88 1.43 -3.24
N THR A 5 23.89 1.33 -2.40
CA THR A 5 24.38 0.07 -1.89
C THR A 5 23.57 -0.34 -0.67
N GLY A 6 22.42 -0.94 -0.91
CA GLY A 6 21.69 -1.72 0.09
C GLY A 6 22.01 -3.19 -0.12
N GLY A 7 22.55 -3.88 0.87
CA GLY A 7 22.88 -5.30 0.83
C GLY A 7 21.65 -6.20 0.81
N GLY A 8 20.87 -6.17 -0.26
CA GLY A 8 19.74 -7.06 -0.50
C GLY A 8 20.08 -8.05 -1.62
N LEU A 9 19.86 -9.33 -1.38
CA LEU A 9 19.82 -10.37 -2.41
C LEU A 9 18.64 -10.11 -3.33
N GLY A 10 18.85 -9.46 -4.49
CA GLY A 10 17.78 -9.27 -5.47
C GLY A 10 17.75 -7.91 -6.21
N GLY A 11 18.66 -7.00 -5.92
CA GLY A 11 18.75 -5.71 -6.59
C GLY A 11 18.03 -4.57 -5.85
N ALA A 12 18.26 -3.35 -6.29
CA ALA A 12 17.63 -2.15 -5.76
C ALA A 12 16.91 -1.39 -6.87
N LEU A 13 15.66 -0.99 -6.63
CA LEU A 13 14.91 -0.08 -7.48
C LEU A 13 14.98 1.32 -6.86
N ALA A 14 15.59 2.26 -7.53
CA ALA A 14 15.57 3.66 -7.15
C ALA A 14 14.47 4.39 -7.93
N LEU A 15 13.47 4.89 -7.22
CA LEU A 15 12.46 5.78 -7.77
C LEU A 15 12.87 7.23 -7.43
N ASP A 16 13.00 8.06 -8.44
CA ASP A 16 13.22 9.50 -8.29
C ASP A 16 11.94 10.21 -8.74
N THR A 17 11.17 10.64 -7.77
CA THR A 17 9.93 11.38 -8.00
C THR A 17 10.25 12.87 -7.96
N ARG A 18 9.79 13.61 -8.96
CA ARG A 18 9.84 15.07 -8.98
C ARG A 18 8.43 15.59 -9.24
N PRO A 19 7.99 16.65 -8.54
CA PRO A 19 6.72 17.28 -8.85
C PRO A 19 6.69 17.73 -10.30
N ALA A 20 5.51 17.67 -10.91
CA ALA A 20 5.32 18.17 -12.26
C ALA A 20 5.75 19.65 -12.37
N ASP A 21 6.36 20.04 -13.48
CA ASP A 21 6.81 21.39 -13.75
C ASP A 21 5.64 22.35 -14.07
N SER A 22 4.48 22.17 -13.43
CA SER A 22 3.32 23.04 -13.59
C SER A 22 3.37 24.21 -12.60
N GLU A 23 3.23 25.41 -13.09
CA GLU A 23 3.06 26.59 -12.25
C GLU A 23 1.62 26.69 -11.73
N GLY A 24 1.47 27.20 -10.51
CA GLY A 24 0.17 27.40 -9.88
C GLY A 24 -0.32 26.21 -9.07
N PHE A 25 -1.60 26.21 -8.80
CA PHE A 25 -2.27 25.16 -8.04
C PHE A 25 -2.90 24.11 -8.96
N GLY A 26 -2.68 22.85 -8.66
CA GLY A 26 -3.30 21.72 -9.35
C GLY A 26 -3.98 20.77 -8.37
N MET A 27 -5.09 20.17 -8.81
CA MET A 27 -5.80 19.13 -8.07
C MET A 27 -6.18 17.99 -9.01
N LYS A 28 -5.98 16.77 -8.55
CA LYS A 28 -6.46 15.55 -9.22
C LYS A 28 -7.17 14.67 -8.21
N TYR A 29 -8.42 14.30 -8.51
CA TYR A 29 -9.17 13.34 -7.73
C TYR A 29 -9.59 12.18 -8.60
N ILE A 30 -9.45 10.97 -8.08
CA ILE A 30 -9.86 9.73 -8.74
C ILE A 30 -10.61 8.91 -7.70
N GLN A 31 -11.80 8.44 -8.07
CA GLN A 31 -12.57 7.47 -7.31
C GLN A 31 -12.74 6.20 -8.11
N GLY A 32 -12.45 5.06 -7.49
CA GLY A 32 -12.67 3.73 -8.04
C GLY A 32 -13.67 2.97 -7.20
N VAL A 33 -14.51 2.18 -7.87
CA VAL A 33 -15.45 1.25 -7.24
C VAL A 33 -15.33 -0.09 -7.95
N ALA A 34 -15.16 -1.16 -7.19
CA ALA A 34 -15.04 -2.50 -7.73
C ALA A 34 -15.89 -3.50 -6.92
N SER A 35 -15.89 -4.77 -7.34
CA SER A 35 -16.59 -5.86 -6.67
C SER A 35 -16.12 -6.03 -5.21
N TYR A 36 -16.94 -6.69 -4.42
CA TYR A 36 -16.66 -7.05 -3.03
C TYR A 36 -16.45 -5.85 -2.10
N GLY A 37 -17.23 -4.79 -2.30
CA GLY A 37 -17.18 -3.59 -1.47
C GLY A 37 -15.86 -2.83 -1.59
N THR A 38 -15.19 -2.91 -2.75
CA THR A 38 -13.93 -2.22 -2.96
C THR A 38 -14.16 -0.77 -3.36
N PHE A 39 -13.49 0.13 -2.63
CA PHE A 39 -13.44 1.56 -2.90
C PHE A 39 -12.00 2.04 -2.90
N ASP A 40 -11.62 2.77 -3.95
CA ASP A 40 -10.35 3.42 -4.09
C ASP A 40 -10.56 4.93 -4.20
N GLU A 41 -9.90 5.70 -3.35
CA GLU A 41 -9.93 7.14 -3.40
C GLU A 41 -8.50 7.69 -3.47
N PHE A 42 -8.24 8.48 -4.49
CA PHE A 42 -6.96 9.13 -4.68
C PHE A 42 -7.17 10.63 -4.85
N LEU A 43 -6.49 11.40 -4.01
CA LEU A 43 -6.43 12.86 -4.10
C LEU A 43 -4.98 13.29 -4.22
N ARG A 44 -4.69 14.12 -5.21
CA ARG A 44 -3.41 14.81 -5.36
C ARG A 44 -3.65 16.30 -5.39
N LEU A 45 -2.92 17.01 -4.56
CA LEU A 45 -2.84 18.46 -4.54
C LEU A 45 -1.42 18.86 -4.89
N SER A 46 -1.25 19.75 -5.85
CA SER A 46 0.05 20.24 -6.27
C SER A 46 0.08 21.76 -6.28
N TYR A 47 1.23 22.30 -5.95
CA TYR A 47 1.52 23.72 -6.06
C TYR A 47 2.91 23.92 -6.65
N GLY A 48 3.01 24.73 -7.69
CA GLY A 48 4.25 25.14 -8.32
C GLY A 48 4.39 26.66 -8.30
N GLY A 49 5.45 27.13 -7.66
CA GLY A 49 5.89 28.52 -7.70
C GLY A 49 7.34 28.63 -8.20
N GLU A 50 7.85 29.84 -8.30
CA GLU A 50 9.20 30.10 -8.83
C GLU A 50 10.31 29.32 -8.09
N ARG A 51 10.17 29.18 -6.76
CA ARG A 51 11.20 28.53 -5.92
C ARG A 51 10.69 27.37 -5.09
N VAL A 52 9.38 27.21 -4.98
CA VAL A 52 8.77 26.20 -4.15
C VAL A 52 7.85 25.34 -5.00
N ARG A 53 7.98 24.03 -4.88
CA ARG A 53 7.04 23.06 -5.42
C ARG A 53 6.62 22.10 -4.32
N SER A 54 5.33 21.85 -4.23
CA SER A 54 4.75 20.97 -3.23
C SER A 54 3.75 20.04 -3.89
N GLU A 55 3.79 18.77 -3.55
CA GLU A 55 2.80 17.79 -3.96
C GLU A 55 2.39 16.95 -2.75
N THR A 56 1.10 16.89 -2.50
CA THR A 56 0.50 16.04 -1.48
C THR A 56 -0.39 15.02 -2.19
N SER A 57 -0.12 13.75 -2.00
CA SER A 57 -0.95 12.67 -2.51
C SER A 57 -1.52 11.85 -1.35
N VAL A 58 -2.82 11.59 -1.39
CA VAL A 58 -3.55 10.75 -0.44
C VAL A 58 -4.19 9.62 -1.20
N LEU A 59 -4.02 8.39 -0.72
CA LEU A 59 -4.67 7.19 -1.23
C LEU A 59 -5.38 6.49 -0.08
N LEU A 60 -6.63 6.14 -0.29
CA LEU A 60 -7.41 5.26 0.58
C LEU A 60 -7.97 4.13 -0.26
N THR A 61 -7.66 2.90 0.11
CA THR A 61 -8.27 1.70 -0.46
C THR A 61 -8.93 0.89 0.64
N THR A 62 -10.18 0.51 0.43
CA THR A 62 -10.91 -0.39 1.33
C THR A 62 -11.59 -1.49 0.54
N SER A 63 -11.69 -2.68 1.10
CA SER A 63 -12.45 -3.78 0.51
C SER A 63 -12.91 -4.76 1.57
N GLU A 64 -14.11 -5.30 1.41
CA GLU A 64 -14.57 -6.47 2.16
C GLU A 64 -13.88 -7.75 1.68
N ASN A 65 -13.52 -7.81 0.39
CA ASN A 65 -12.79 -8.91 -0.26
C ASN A 65 -13.43 -10.30 -0.02
N ASP A 66 -14.73 -10.34 0.15
CA ASP A 66 -15.55 -11.47 0.59
C ASP A 66 -16.12 -12.30 -0.58
N PHE A 67 -15.33 -12.49 -1.61
CA PHE A 67 -15.70 -13.22 -2.81
C PHE A 67 -16.10 -14.68 -2.50
N THR A 68 -16.99 -15.22 -3.32
CA THR A 68 -17.33 -16.64 -3.29
C THR A 68 -16.38 -17.42 -4.18
N TYR A 69 -16.00 -18.60 -3.71
CA TYR A 69 -15.12 -19.50 -4.44
C TYR A 69 -15.54 -20.96 -4.24
N ARG A 70 -15.18 -21.81 -5.17
CA ARG A 70 -15.38 -23.26 -5.02
C ARG A 70 -14.19 -23.85 -4.26
N ASN A 71 -14.48 -24.43 -3.08
CA ASN A 71 -13.43 -24.96 -2.23
C ASN A 71 -13.04 -26.39 -2.67
N TYR A 72 -11.97 -26.50 -3.45
CA TYR A 72 -11.45 -27.78 -3.92
C TYR A 72 -10.73 -28.60 -2.84
N ALA A 73 -10.48 -28.04 -1.66
CA ALA A 73 -9.89 -28.75 -0.53
C ALA A 73 -10.91 -29.54 0.29
N LYS A 74 -12.21 -29.30 0.07
CA LYS A 74 -13.33 -29.97 0.75
C LYS A 74 -14.21 -30.72 -0.25
N LYS A 75 -14.90 -31.75 0.23
CA LYS A 75 -15.93 -32.48 -0.51
C LYS A 75 -17.19 -32.56 0.32
N ASP A 76 -18.29 -32.13 -0.25
CA ASP A 76 -19.62 -32.36 0.27
C ASP A 76 -20.14 -33.67 -0.35
N PHE A 77 -20.42 -34.66 0.49
CA PHE A 77 -20.91 -35.95 0.06
C PHE A 77 -22.44 -35.93 -0.04
N VAL A 78 -22.94 -36.43 -1.14
CA VAL A 78 -24.39 -36.66 -1.33
C VAL A 78 -24.71 -38.06 -0.84
N LEU A 79 -25.65 -38.17 0.11
CA LEU A 79 -26.05 -39.43 0.69
C LEU A 79 -27.44 -39.83 0.15
N ASP A 80 -27.68 -41.11 -0.02
CA ASP A 80 -29.01 -41.69 -0.27
C ASP A 80 -29.84 -41.77 1.01
N GLY A 81 -31.11 -42.23 0.90
CA GLY A 81 -32.01 -42.41 2.06
C GLY A 81 -31.54 -43.46 3.07
N ASN A 82 -30.52 -44.25 2.73
CA ASN A 82 -29.92 -45.27 3.59
C ASN A 82 -28.60 -44.84 4.20
N GLY A 83 -28.14 -43.60 3.88
CA GLY A 83 -26.88 -43.06 4.35
C GLY A 83 -25.65 -43.45 3.52
N ASN A 84 -25.82 -44.06 2.32
CA ASN A 84 -24.71 -44.41 1.45
C ASN A 84 -24.33 -43.21 0.59
N VAL A 85 -23.02 -43.04 0.34
CA VAL A 85 -22.50 -41.99 -0.53
C VAL A 85 -22.86 -42.30 -1.97
N THR A 86 -23.62 -41.45 -2.62
CA THR A 86 -24.03 -41.57 -4.04
C THR A 86 -23.28 -40.61 -4.95
N GLY A 87 -22.64 -39.61 -4.36
CA GLY A 87 -21.86 -38.63 -5.10
C GLY A 87 -21.14 -37.64 -4.21
N TRP A 88 -20.46 -36.70 -4.80
CA TRP A 88 -19.83 -35.61 -4.07
C TRP A 88 -19.75 -34.36 -4.95
N SER A 89 -19.63 -33.21 -4.31
CA SER A 89 -19.37 -31.93 -4.95
C SER A 89 -18.35 -31.11 -4.16
N TYR A 90 -17.78 -30.08 -4.79
CA TYR A 90 -17.00 -29.12 -4.08
C TYR A 90 -17.89 -27.97 -3.61
N PRO A 91 -17.90 -27.63 -2.30
CA PRO A 91 -18.75 -26.58 -1.78
C PRO A 91 -18.41 -25.22 -2.36
N LEU A 92 -19.43 -24.38 -2.50
CA LEU A 92 -19.28 -22.97 -2.77
C LEU A 92 -19.22 -22.24 -1.43
N GLU A 93 -18.08 -21.67 -1.12
CA GLU A 93 -17.83 -20.96 0.14
C GLU A 93 -17.57 -19.47 -0.12
N ARG A 94 -17.78 -18.67 0.93
CA ARG A 94 -17.45 -17.24 0.91
C ARG A 94 -16.17 -17.01 1.68
N ASN A 95 -15.26 -16.22 1.12
CA ASN A 95 -14.06 -15.81 1.83
C ASN A 95 -14.43 -14.97 3.06
N ARG A 96 -13.80 -15.23 4.19
CA ARG A 96 -14.12 -14.60 5.46
C ARG A 96 -12.89 -14.02 6.10
N ASN A 97 -13.05 -12.97 6.89
CA ASN A 97 -11.97 -12.27 7.58
C ASN A 97 -10.83 -11.88 6.63
N CYS A 98 -11.18 -11.26 5.50
CA CYS A 98 -10.24 -10.89 4.44
C CYS A 98 -10.37 -9.43 4.02
N SER A 99 -11.18 -8.67 4.75
CA SER A 99 -11.30 -7.22 4.55
C SER A 99 -9.95 -6.52 4.77
N TYR A 100 -9.73 -5.44 4.05
CA TYR A 100 -8.54 -4.62 4.24
C TYR A 100 -8.86 -3.14 4.09
N ARG A 101 -8.02 -2.34 4.70
CA ARG A 101 -7.98 -0.89 4.58
C ARG A 101 -6.53 -0.46 4.51
N ASP A 102 -6.17 0.24 3.44
CA ASP A 102 -4.86 0.82 3.22
C ASP A 102 -4.99 2.33 3.05
N PHE A 103 -4.33 3.09 3.90
CA PHE A 103 -4.28 4.54 3.86
C PHE A 103 -2.84 5.01 3.69
N HIS A 104 -2.61 5.86 2.70
CA HIS A 104 -1.30 6.40 2.39
C HIS A 104 -1.35 7.90 2.25
N VAL A 105 -0.34 8.57 2.76
CA VAL A 105 -0.08 9.99 2.51
C VAL A 105 1.37 10.13 2.05
N LEU A 106 1.56 10.76 0.91
CA LEU A 106 2.87 11.16 0.40
C LEU A 106 2.92 12.68 0.30
N GLN A 107 3.91 13.28 0.95
CA GLN A 107 4.24 14.69 0.83
C GLN A 107 5.59 14.84 0.17
N GLU A 108 5.64 15.62 -0.89
CA GLU A 108 6.87 16.03 -1.55
C GLU A 108 6.99 17.54 -1.53
N LEU A 109 8.14 18.04 -1.16
CA LEU A 109 8.45 19.47 -1.11
C LEU A 109 9.82 19.71 -1.72
N TYR A 110 9.89 20.67 -2.62
CA TYR A 110 11.12 21.09 -3.26
C TYR A 110 11.28 22.60 -3.10
N TYR A 111 12.50 23.02 -2.77
CA TYR A 111 12.84 24.40 -2.59
C TYR A 111 14.16 24.74 -3.27
N ASP A 112 14.11 25.65 -4.23
CA ASP A 112 15.29 26.23 -4.87
C ASP A 112 15.79 27.41 -4.03
N ALA A 113 16.90 27.21 -3.31
CA ALA A 113 17.57 28.26 -2.56
C ALA A 113 18.60 29.03 -3.40
N GLY A 114 18.58 28.92 -4.72
CA GLY A 114 19.48 29.57 -5.64
C GLY A 114 20.94 29.19 -5.36
N ARG A 115 21.76 30.14 -4.91
CA ARG A 115 23.18 29.85 -4.59
C ARG A 115 23.36 28.88 -3.43
N GLY A 116 22.33 28.63 -2.62
CA GLY A 116 22.31 27.65 -1.53
C GLY A 116 22.13 26.21 -2.01
N GLY A 117 21.68 26.01 -3.24
CA GLY A 117 21.36 24.71 -3.81
C GLY A 117 19.88 24.35 -3.68
N ASP A 118 19.55 23.13 -4.07
CA ASP A 118 18.18 22.61 -4.12
C ASP A 118 17.92 21.69 -2.91
N PHE A 119 16.83 21.92 -2.23
CA PHE A 119 16.36 21.07 -1.13
C PHE A 119 15.15 20.27 -1.58
N GLY A 120 15.10 19.02 -1.19
CA GLY A 120 13.97 18.14 -1.41
C GLY A 120 13.62 17.40 -0.12
N LEU A 121 12.33 17.37 0.22
CA LEU A 121 11.77 16.56 1.29
C LEU A 121 10.73 15.63 0.69
N SER A 122 10.84 14.34 0.98
CA SER A 122 9.80 13.35 0.69
C SER A 122 9.45 12.66 1.98
N ALA A 123 8.17 12.68 2.36
CA ALA A 123 7.65 12.04 3.55
C ALA A 123 6.46 11.16 3.17
N TRP A 124 6.53 9.88 3.48
CA TRP A 124 5.48 8.91 3.22
C TRP A 124 5.03 8.26 4.51
N TYR A 125 3.72 8.28 4.73
CA TYR A 125 3.04 7.60 5.82
C TYR A 125 2.08 6.55 5.26
N MET A 126 2.03 5.40 5.91
CA MET A 126 1.12 4.30 5.62
C MET A 126 0.47 3.81 6.91
N ASP A 127 -0.83 3.57 6.88
CA ASP A 127 -1.60 2.88 7.91
C ASP A 127 -2.43 1.81 7.20
N SER A 128 -2.07 0.54 7.41
CA SER A 128 -2.68 -0.63 6.77
C SER A 128 -3.26 -1.55 7.83
N SER A 129 -4.45 -2.07 7.56
CA SER A 129 -5.09 -3.08 8.40
C SER A 129 -5.78 -4.11 7.52
N ARG A 130 -5.59 -5.40 7.84
CA ARG A 130 -6.20 -6.51 7.10
C ARG A 130 -6.58 -7.65 8.00
N GLY A 131 -7.72 -8.25 7.71
CA GLY A 131 -8.10 -9.54 8.27
C GLY A 131 -7.25 -10.66 7.67
N LEU A 132 -7.00 -11.69 8.45
CA LEU A 132 -6.22 -12.86 8.08
C LEU A 132 -7.13 -14.06 8.02
N PRO A 133 -7.49 -14.55 6.82
CA PRO A 133 -8.38 -15.70 6.67
C PRO A 133 -7.72 -16.98 7.18
N LEU A 134 -8.52 -17.92 7.64
CA LEU A 134 -8.07 -19.29 7.89
C LEU A 134 -7.73 -20.01 6.58
N LEU A 135 -6.97 -21.11 6.69
CA LEU A 135 -6.76 -22.02 5.56
C LEU A 135 -8.11 -22.61 5.11
N ASN A 136 -8.26 -22.82 3.81
CA ASN A 136 -9.50 -23.33 3.21
C ASN A 136 -9.97 -24.67 3.78
N THR A 137 -9.07 -25.45 4.37
CA THR A 137 -9.36 -26.73 5.05
C THR A 137 -9.94 -26.55 6.45
N ASP A 138 -9.69 -25.40 7.08
CA ASP A 138 -9.99 -25.18 8.49
C ASP A 138 -11.32 -24.47 8.72
N TYR A 139 -11.95 -23.95 7.65
CA TYR A 139 -13.28 -23.37 7.74
C TYR A 139 -14.34 -24.41 8.00
N THR A 140 -15.06 -24.24 9.09
CA THR A 140 -16.32 -24.93 9.44
C THR A 140 -17.39 -23.88 9.71
N GLU A 141 -18.66 -24.28 9.85
CA GLU A 141 -19.73 -23.34 10.22
C GLU A 141 -19.50 -22.68 11.59
N SER A 142 -18.81 -23.38 12.48
CA SER A 142 -18.53 -22.94 13.86
C SER A 142 -17.15 -22.31 14.02
N ASN A 143 -16.27 -22.38 13.01
CA ASN A 143 -14.90 -21.87 13.09
C ASN A 143 -14.78 -20.58 12.28
N SER A 144 -14.45 -19.49 12.95
CA SER A 144 -14.18 -18.19 12.34
C SER A 144 -12.87 -17.62 12.88
N SER A 145 -12.05 -17.07 12.01
CA SER A 145 -10.86 -16.33 12.40
C SER A 145 -11.21 -14.87 12.64
N PHE A 146 -10.67 -14.31 13.70
CA PHE A 146 -10.67 -12.88 13.98
C PHE A 146 -9.25 -12.32 13.94
N SER A 147 -8.30 -13.13 13.53
CA SER A 147 -6.91 -12.71 13.38
C SER A 147 -6.78 -11.55 12.41
N HIS A 148 -6.02 -10.56 12.78
CA HIS A 148 -5.75 -9.43 11.89
C HIS A 148 -4.34 -8.91 12.04
N GLN A 149 -3.87 -8.25 11.00
CA GLN A 149 -2.59 -7.56 10.92
C GLN A 149 -2.83 -6.07 10.75
N ALA A 150 -2.14 -5.27 11.53
CA ALA A 150 -2.08 -3.82 11.39
C ALA A 150 -0.63 -3.38 11.25
N GLU A 151 -0.37 -2.45 10.34
CA GLU A 151 0.95 -1.92 10.09
C GLU A 151 0.90 -0.40 9.94
N LYS A 152 1.82 0.28 10.63
CA LYS A 152 2.05 1.71 10.47
C LYS A 152 3.50 1.93 10.07
N THR A 153 3.69 2.61 8.96
CA THR A 153 5.02 2.91 8.44
C THR A 153 5.16 4.40 8.18
N PHE A 154 6.30 4.95 8.56
CA PHE A 154 6.71 6.30 8.18
C PHE A 154 8.10 6.25 7.55
N ARG A 155 8.25 6.92 6.41
CA ARG A 155 9.54 7.10 5.72
C ARG A 155 9.72 8.56 5.38
N GLY A 156 10.85 9.12 5.76
CA GLY A 156 11.23 10.48 5.42
C GLY A 156 12.60 10.50 4.75
N VAL A 157 12.74 11.30 3.69
CA VAL A 157 14.01 11.54 3.00
C VAL A 157 14.19 13.03 2.81
N LEU A 158 15.30 13.56 3.31
CA LEU A 158 15.78 14.90 3.03
C LEU A 158 16.92 14.83 2.04
N ARG A 159 16.88 15.67 1.01
CA ARG A 159 17.91 15.78 -0.01
C ARG A 159 18.39 17.23 -0.12
N TRP A 160 19.67 17.42 -0.31
CA TRP A 160 20.28 18.66 -0.68
C TRP A 160 21.24 18.46 -1.84
N ASP A 161 21.09 19.24 -2.89
CA ASP A 161 21.93 19.22 -4.08
C ASP A 161 22.48 20.61 -4.35
N LYS A 162 23.78 20.75 -4.59
CA LYS A 162 24.41 22.01 -4.95
C LYS A 162 25.38 21.82 -6.10
N TYR A 163 25.26 22.67 -7.11
CA TYR A 163 26.24 22.76 -8.20
C TYR A 163 27.33 23.76 -7.84
N ALA A 164 28.58 23.37 -7.95
CA ALA A 164 29.75 24.18 -7.71
C ALA A 164 30.74 24.06 -8.91
N GLY A 165 30.77 25.04 -9.76
CA GLY A 165 31.54 24.99 -10.99
C GLY A 165 31.07 23.86 -11.92
N ARG A 166 31.95 22.90 -12.24
CA ARG A 166 31.63 21.72 -13.06
C ARG A 166 31.19 20.51 -12.22
N GLY A 167 31.17 20.63 -10.89
CA GLY A 167 30.84 19.55 -9.97
C GLY A 167 29.47 19.72 -9.37
N LYS A 168 28.89 18.59 -8.90
CA LYS A 168 27.66 18.52 -8.09
C LYS A 168 27.99 17.88 -6.75
N VAL A 169 27.58 18.51 -5.66
CA VAL A 169 27.60 17.95 -4.31
C VAL A 169 26.17 17.58 -3.94
N SER A 170 25.99 16.39 -3.42
CA SER A 170 24.68 15.89 -2.99
C SER A 170 24.78 15.31 -1.59
N ALA A 171 23.83 15.64 -0.73
CA ALA A 171 23.64 15.04 0.58
C ALA A 171 22.22 14.50 0.69
N LYS A 172 22.07 13.31 1.32
CA LYS A 172 20.77 12.70 1.61
C LYS A 172 20.77 12.18 3.03
N ALA A 173 19.65 12.38 3.73
CA ALA A 173 19.37 11.79 5.04
C ALA A 173 18.00 11.14 4.98
N GLY A 174 17.88 9.93 5.53
CA GLY A 174 16.63 9.18 5.53
C GLY A 174 16.30 8.69 6.93
N TYR A 175 15.01 8.65 7.24
CA TYR A 175 14.45 8.06 8.45
C TYR A 175 13.36 7.07 8.08
N HIS A 176 13.33 5.94 8.75
CA HIS A 176 12.32 4.90 8.59
C HIS A 176 11.86 4.43 9.97
N TYR A 177 10.54 4.36 10.13
CA TYR A 177 9.86 3.76 11.26
C TYR A 177 8.80 2.80 10.76
N SER A 178 8.69 1.62 11.37
CA SER A 178 7.62 0.65 11.09
C SER A 178 7.19 0.01 12.41
N ASP A 179 5.87 -0.08 12.61
CA ASP A 179 5.22 -0.81 13.70
C ASP A 179 4.22 -1.78 13.09
N MET A 180 4.46 -3.06 13.27
CA MET A 180 3.59 -4.14 12.79
C MET A 180 3.03 -4.90 13.97
N ARG A 181 1.70 -5.04 14.01
CA ARG A 181 0.98 -5.78 15.04
C ARG A 181 0.19 -6.91 14.41
N TYR A 182 0.35 -8.05 14.97
CA TYR A 182 -0.40 -9.25 14.65
C TYR A 182 -1.22 -9.65 15.86
N LEU A 183 -2.54 -9.82 15.66
CA LEU A 183 -3.46 -10.31 16.67
C LEU A 183 -4.03 -11.63 16.17
N GLU A 184 -3.78 -12.68 16.92
CA GLU A 184 -4.35 -14.02 16.71
C GLU A 184 -5.49 -14.24 17.72
N GLN A 185 -6.69 -14.58 17.25
CA GLN A 185 -7.87 -14.89 18.07
C GLN A 185 -8.61 -16.09 17.51
#